data_99fb1570ce1d0534c96f18d81513f3bc
#
_entry.id   99fb1570ce1d0534c96f18d81513f3bc
#
_cell.length_a   1.000
_cell.length_b   1.000
_cell.length_c   1.000
_cell.angle_alpha   90.00
_cell.angle_beta   90.00
_cell.angle_gamma   90.00
#
_symmetry.space_group_name_H-M   'P 1'
#
loop_
_entity.id
_entity.type
_entity.pdbx_description
1 polymer ?
#
loop_
_entity_poly.entity_id
_entity_poly.type
_entity_poly.pdbx_seq_one_letter_code
_entity_poly.pdbx_strand_id
1 'polypeptide(L)'
;MKKIIICLFLSVGLSGCHIYRAYERPDEVVADSLYRQSVAAEDTVSLASLSWKELFTDPQLQQLIDIGIRNNTDLNIARLRVEEAEALLLSSKLAYLPSVSLTPQGTMSSAGGTKTSKTYNLAASADWELDIFGKVTTAKRRAKAAYEQSKEYEQAVKTQLVASVAN
;
A
#
# COMPACT_ATOMS: atom_id res chain seq x y z
N MET A 1 -21.21 46.49 6.45
CA MET A 1 -21.09 45.87 5.10
C MET A 1 -19.75 45.15 4.87
N LYS A 2 -18.60 45.77 5.13
CA LYS A 2 -17.25 45.10 4.95
C LYS A 2 -17.08 43.81 5.75
N LYS A 3 -17.54 43.73 7.00
CA LYS A 3 -17.46 42.51 7.84
C LYS A 3 -18.31 41.35 7.31
N ILE A 4 -19.47 41.62 6.70
CA ILE A 4 -20.35 40.62 6.12
C ILE A 4 -19.75 40.03 4.84
N ILE A 5 -19.10 40.87 4.02
CA ILE A 5 -18.40 40.44 2.80
C ILE A 5 -17.22 39.54 3.15
N ILE A 6 -16.46 39.85 4.21
CA ILE A 6 -15.34 39.01 4.69
C ILE A 6 -15.84 37.65 5.19
N CYS A 7 -16.93 37.63 5.96
CA CYS A 7 -17.54 36.36 6.39
C CYS A 7 -18.07 35.52 5.22
N LEU A 8 -18.65 36.16 4.20
CA LEU A 8 -19.13 35.48 2.99
C LEU A 8 -17.96 34.87 2.18
N PHE A 9 -16.86 35.59 2.04
CA PHE A 9 -15.64 35.07 1.38
C PHE A 9 -15.00 33.92 2.17
N LEU A 10 -15.00 33.99 3.51
CA LEU A 10 -14.49 32.91 4.35
C LEU A 10 -15.33 31.63 4.25
N SER A 11 -16.67 31.77 4.17
CA SER A 11 -17.58 30.62 4.06
C SER A 11 -17.50 29.91 2.70
N VAL A 12 -17.24 30.63 1.61
CA VAL A 12 -17.05 30.06 0.27
C VAL A 12 -15.70 29.33 0.15
N GLY A 13 -14.65 29.82 0.84
CA GLY A 13 -13.33 29.19 0.86
C GLY A 13 -13.28 27.84 1.59
N LEU A 14 -14.21 27.57 2.52
CA LEU A 14 -14.26 26.35 3.33
C LEU A 14 -15.03 25.19 2.64
N SER A 15 -15.80 25.46 1.59
CA SER A 15 -16.59 24.43 0.89
C SER A 15 -15.78 23.58 -0.12
N GLY A 16 -14.50 23.88 -0.35
CA GLY A 16 -13.62 23.19 -1.30
C GLY A 16 -12.90 21.94 -0.78
N CYS A 17 -13.08 21.55 0.49
CA CYS A 17 -12.27 20.51 1.13
C CYS A 17 -12.58 19.06 0.72
N HIS A 18 -13.46 18.81 -0.27
CA HIS A 18 -13.83 17.46 -0.70
C HIS A 18 -13.54 17.22 -2.19
N ILE A 19 -12.36 17.67 -2.67
CA ILE A 19 -11.97 17.56 -4.08
C ILE A 19 -11.70 16.10 -4.51
N TYR A 20 -11.35 15.22 -3.57
CA TYR A 20 -11.05 13.82 -3.86
C TYR A 20 -12.16 12.89 -3.33
N ARG A 21 -13.00 12.44 -4.25
CA ARG A 21 -13.95 11.36 -3.98
C ARG A 21 -13.17 10.05 -3.78
N ALA A 22 -13.48 9.31 -2.71
CA ALA A 22 -12.95 7.97 -2.55
C ALA A 22 -13.40 7.11 -3.75
N TYR A 23 -12.51 6.29 -4.30
CA TYR A 23 -12.88 5.30 -5.29
C TYR A 23 -13.84 4.30 -4.62
N GLU A 24 -15.03 4.19 -5.13
CA GLU A 24 -16.00 3.15 -4.81
C GLU A 24 -16.12 2.25 -6.05
N ARG A 25 -15.95 0.96 -5.82
CA ARG A 25 -16.15 -0.02 -6.89
C ARG A 25 -17.62 0.08 -7.31
N PRO A 26 -17.94 0.20 -8.63
CA PRO A 26 -19.31 0.13 -9.09
C PRO A 26 -19.96 -1.18 -8.61
N ASP A 27 -21.11 -1.10 -7.94
CA ASP A 27 -21.81 -2.27 -7.40
C ASP A 27 -22.36 -3.20 -8.49
N GLU A 28 -22.44 -2.70 -9.72
CA GLU A 28 -22.93 -3.45 -10.87
C GLU A 28 -21.95 -3.34 -12.06
N VAL A 29 -21.00 -4.24 -12.13
CA VAL A 29 -20.64 -4.75 -13.46
C VAL A 29 -21.66 -5.86 -13.74
N VAL A 30 -22.81 -5.46 -14.33
CA VAL A 30 -23.85 -6.43 -14.75
C VAL A 30 -23.23 -7.28 -15.86
N ALA A 31 -22.66 -8.40 -15.45
CA ALA A 31 -22.20 -9.46 -16.35
C ALA A 31 -23.37 -10.42 -16.70
N ASP A 32 -24.57 -10.13 -16.21
CA ASP A 32 -25.79 -10.88 -16.50
C ASP A 32 -26.15 -10.75 -17.97
N SER A 33 -25.82 -11.71 -18.75
CA SER A 33 -26.06 -11.92 -20.19
C SER A 33 -24.85 -11.93 -21.10
N LEU A 34 -23.66 -11.60 -20.65
CA LEU A 34 -22.45 -11.67 -21.49
C LEU A 34 -21.95 -13.10 -21.71
N TYR A 35 -22.21 -13.99 -20.79
CA TYR A 35 -21.82 -15.39 -20.86
C TYR A 35 -23.04 -16.28 -20.60
N ARG A 36 -23.60 -16.88 -21.65
CA ARG A 36 -24.68 -17.89 -21.66
C ARG A 36 -25.63 -17.83 -20.44
N GLN A 37 -26.93 -17.78 -20.72
CA GLN A 37 -28.03 -17.76 -19.74
C GLN A 37 -27.68 -18.47 -18.43
N SER A 38 -27.80 -17.76 -17.35
CA SER A 38 -27.55 -18.18 -15.99
C SER A 38 -28.22 -19.51 -15.72
N VAL A 39 -27.44 -20.56 -15.56
CA VAL A 39 -27.86 -21.69 -14.72
C VAL A 39 -28.10 -21.08 -13.34
N ALA A 40 -29.29 -21.35 -12.77
CA ALA A 40 -29.74 -20.76 -11.51
C ALA A 40 -28.64 -20.72 -10.47
N ALA A 41 -28.51 -19.55 -9.84
CA ALA A 41 -27.45 -19.19 -8.90
C ALA A 41 -27.57 -19.91 -7.54
N GLU A 42 -27.64 -21.23 -7.52
CA GLU A 42 -27.58 -22.02 -6.29
C GLU A 42 -26.20 -22.61 -6.01
N ASP A 43 -25.25 -22.51 -6.95
CA ASP A 43 -23.90 -23.04 -6.76
C ASP A 43 -22.85 -21.96 -7.09
N THR A 44 -22.76 -20.93 -6.22
CA THR A 44 -21.79 -19.86 -6.33
C THR A 44 -20.43 -20.21 -5.71
N VAL A 45 -20.12 -21.47 -5.53
CA VAL A 45 -18.76 -21.89 -5.17
C VAL A 45 -17.88 -21.74 -6.41
N SER A 46 -17.27 -20.57 -6.58
CA SER A 46 -16.28 -20.36 -7.63
C SER A 46 -15.14 -21.37 -7.44
N LEU A 47 -14.72 -22.03 -8.53
CA LEU A 47 -13.50 -22.87 -8.53
C LEU A 47 -12.29 -22.16 -7.93
N ALA A 48 -12.26 -20.81 -8.01
CA ALA A 48 -11.23 -19.98 -7.40
C ALA A 48 -11.29 -19.95 -5.86
N SER A 49 -12.43 -20.30 -5.24
CA SER A 49 -12.57 -20.37 -3.78
C SER A 49 -12.24 -21.75 -3.21
N LEU A 50 -12.17 -22.79 -4.05
CA LEU A 50 -11.78 -24.13 -3.61
C LEU A 50 -10.27 -24.20 -3.32
N SER A 51 -9.94 -24.95 -2.28
CA SER A 51 -8.53 -25.26 -2.01
C SER A 51 -7.98 -26.13 -3.15
N TRP A 52 -6.79 -25.83 -3.65
CA TRP A 52 -6.14 -26.66 -4.67
C TRP A 52 -6.01 -28.14 -4.23
N LYS A 53 -5.95 -28.41 -2.90
CA LYS A 53 -5.94 -29.78 -2.33
C LYS A 53 -7.26 -30.53 -2.53
N GLU A 54 -8.36 -29.82 -2.67
CA GLU A 54 -9.68 -30.39 -2.97
C GLU A 54 -9.84 -30.68 -4.46
N LEU A 55 -9.18 -29.87 -5.31
CA LEU A 55 -9.17 -30.04 -6.75
C LEU A 55 -8.26 -31.20 -7.20
N PHE A 56 -7.09 -31.33 -6.58
CA PHE A 56 -6.09 -32.35 -6.91
C PHE A 56 -5.99 -33.38 -5.78
N THR A 57 -6.62 -34.52 -5.94
CA THR A 57 -6.71 -35.56 -4.91
C THR A 57 -5.56 -36.57 -4.92
N ASP A 58 -4.69 -36.57 -5.94
CA ASP A 58 -3.51 -37.41 -6.00
C ASP A 58 -2.45 -36.97 -4.98
N PRO A 59 -2.04 -37.80 -4.01
CA PRO A 59 -1.09 -37.47 -2.99
C PRO A 59 0.32 -37.13 -3.53
N GLN A 60 0.74 -37.74 -4.63
CA GLN A 60 2.04 -37.50 -5.24
C GLN A 60 2.07 -36.11 -5.89
N LEU A 61 1.01 -35.76 -6.61
CA LEU A 61 0.82 -34.44 -7.19
C LEU A 61 0.75 -33.35 -6.09
N GLN A 62 0.02 -33.60 -5.01
CA GLN A 62 -0.05 -32.69 -3.88
C GLN A 62 1.35 -32.43 -3.27
N GLN A 63 2.16 -33.47 -3.14
CA GLN A 63 3.52 -33.32 -2.65
C GLN A 63 4.39 -32.46 -3.59
N LEU A 64 4.28 -32.65 -4.90
CA LEU A 64 5.02 -31.86 -5.90
C LEU A 64 4.59 -30.39 -5.85
N ILE A 65 3.29 -30.12 -5.77
CA ILE A 65 2.75 -28.77 -5.63
C ILE A 65 3.26 -28.10 -4.34
N ASP A 66 3.24 -28.80 -3.21
CA ASP A 66 3.73 -28.29 -1.93
C ASP A 66 5.25 -27.97 -1.98
N ILE A 67 6.05 -28.78 -2.66
CA ILE A 67 7.47 -28.51 -2.91
C ILE A 67 7.62 -27.27 -3.79
N GLY A 68 6.85 -27.16 -4.86
CA GLY A 68 6.82 -26.00 -5.74
C GLY A 68 6.50 -24.71 -4.99
N ILE A 69 5.43 -24.71 -4.19
CA ILE A 69 4.99 -23.54 -3.40
C ILE A 69 6.08 -23.10 -2.39
N ARG A 70 6.85 -24.03 -1.83
CA ARG A 70 7.90 -23.70 -0.87
C ARG A 70 9.18 -23.18 -1.51
N ASN A 71 9.50 -23.64 -2.72
CA ASN A 71 10.83 -23.40 -3.32
C ASN A 71 10.76 -22.49 -4.56
N ASN A 72 9.58 -22.11 -5.04
CA ASN A 72 9.48 -21.28 -6.23
C ASN A 72 9.96 -19.84 -5.95
N THR A 73 10.91 -19.39 -6.76
CA THR A 73 11.51 -18.06 -6.63
C THR A 73 10.52 -16.93 -6.91
N ASP A 74 9.66 -17.08 -7.93
CA ASP A 74 8.70 -16.03 -8.30
C ASP A 74 7.64 -15.82 -7.22
N LEU A 75 7.18 -16.92 -6.59
CA LEU A 75 6.26 -16.83 -5.46
C LEU A 75 6.92 -16.19 -4.23
N ASN A 76 8.20 -16.49 -3.99
CA ASN A 76 8.96 -15.85 -2.90
C ASN A 76 9.15 -14.35 -3.17
N ILE A 77 9.44 -13.94 -4.42
CA ILE A 77 9.48 -12.53 -4.82
C ILE A 77 8.11 -11.86 -4.62
N ALA A 78 7.02 -12.54 -4.98
CA ALA A 78 5.67 -12.00 -4.78
C ALA A 78 5.37 -11.76 -3.29
N ARG A 79 5.76 -12.69 -2.41
CA ARG A 79 5.64 -12.53 -0.93
C ARG A 79 6.44 -11.35 -0.41
N LEU A 80 7.70 -11.21 -0.83
CA LEU A 80 8.54 -10.08 -0.44
C LEU A 80 7.94 -8.73 -0.89
N ARG A 81 7.29 -8.69 -2.04
CA ARG A 81 6.55 -7.50 -2.50
C ARG A 81 5.35 -7.16 -1.62
N VAL A 82 4.66 -8.17 -1.06
CA VAL A 82 3.60 -7.93 -0.07
C VAL A 82 4.18 -7.31 1.19
N GLU A 83 5.30 -7.84 1.70
CA GLU A 83 5.99 -7.28 2.88
C GLU A 83 6.48 -5.85 2.64
N GLU A 84 7.04 -5.57 1.46
CA GLU A 84 7.44 -4.22 1.05
C GLU A 84 6.24 -3.26 1.04
N ALA A 85 5.14 -3.67 0.42
CA ALA A 85 3.93 -2.84 0.35
C ALA A 85 3.31 -2.60 1.74
N GLU A 86 3.38 -3.59 2.65
CA GLU A 86 2.95 -3.44 4.04
C GLU A 86 3.81 -2.42 4.79
N ALA A 87 5.14 -2.47 4.62
CA ALA A 87 6.07 -1.51 5.21
C ALA A 87 5.81 -0.09 4.68
N LEU A 88 5.53 0.07 3.40
CA LEU A 88 5.15 1.35 2.79
C LEU A 88 3.80 1.88 3.33
N LEU A 89 2.84 0.99 3.55
CA LEU A 89 1.57 1.34 4.19
C LEU A 89 1.81 1.80 5.64
N LEU A 90 2.65 1.11 6.40
CA LEU A 90 3.03 1.51 7.75
C LEU A 90 3.70 2.89 7.74
N SER A 91 4.67 3.12 6.86
CA SER A 91 5.32 4.41 6.68
C SER A 91 4.30 5.53 6.39
N SER A 92 3.32 5.28 5.52
CA SER A 92 2.27 6.26 5.22
C SER A 92 1.33 6.53 6.40
N LYS A 93 1.13 5.57 7.31
CA LYS A 93 0.39 5.76 8.57
C LYS A 93 1.19 6.61 9.55
N LEU A 94 2.51 6.38 9.62
CA LEU A 94 3.40 7.14 10.50
C LEU A 94 3.59 8.60 10.05
N ALA A 95 3.32 8.92 8.79
CA ALA A 95 3.39 10.29 8.27
C ALA A 95 2.38 11.28 8.94
N TYR A 96 1.41 10.77 9.71
CA TYR A 96 0.57 11.62 10.56
C TYR A 96 1.26 12.09 11.85
N LEU A 97 2.38 11.49 12.21
CA LEU A 97 3.15 11.84 13.40
C LEU A 97 4.25 12.85 13.04
N PRO A 98 4.64 13.72 13.99
CA PRO A 98 5.80 14.58 13.77
C PRO A 98 7.08 13.74 13.61
N SER A 99 7.93 14.12 12.66
CA SER A 99 9.29 13.59 12.54
C SER A 99 10.22 14.36 13.46
N VAL A 100 11.05 13.63 14.19
CA VAL A 100 12.08 14.21 15.07
C VAL A 100 13.44 13.82 14.52
N SER A 101 14.29 14.81 14.29
CA SER A 101 15.66 14.59 13.85
C SER A 101 16.67 15.21 14.82
N LEU A 102 17.79 14.50 14.99
CA LEU A 102 18.91 14.95 15.78
C LEU A 102 20.13 15.02 14.86
N THR A 103 20.70 16.22 14.73
CA THR A 103 21.81 16.47 13.79
C THR A 103 23.04 16.90 14.56
N PRO A 104 23.95 15.97 14.89
CA PRO A 104 25.25 16.31 15.42
C PRO A 104 26.15 16.84 14.28
N GLN A 105 26.83 17.96 14.50
CA GLN A 105 27.80 18.52 13.58
C GLN A 105 29.14 18.82 14.31
N GLY A 106 30.23 18.39 13.70
CA GLY A 106 31.58 18.75 14.15
C GLY A 106 32.35 19.45 13.03
N THR A 107 32.87 20.65 13.30
CA THR A 107 33.72 21.38 12.36
C THR A 107 35.11 21.55 12.94
N MET A 108 36.12 21.21 12.14
CA MET A 108 37.52 21.48 12.47
C MET A 108 38.05 22.46 11.43
N SER A 109 38.52 23.62 11.88
CA SER A 109 39.16 24.62 11.03
C SER A 109 40.59 24.90 11.49
N SER A 110 41.52 24.88 10.54
CA SER A 110 42.93 25.23 10.76
C SER A 110 43.34 26.22 9.69
N ALA A 111 43.83 27.38 10.11
CA ALA A 111 44.33 28.40 9.20
C ALA A 111 45.82 28.60 9.47
N GLY A 112 46.68 28.27 8.48
CA GLY A 112 48.08 28.68 8.35
C GLY A 112 48.91 28.77 9.65
N GLY A 113 49.10 27.65 10.38
CA GLY A 113 50.00 27.60 11.54
C GLY A 113 49.40 28.00 12.87
N THR A 114 48.13 28.38 12.93
CA THR A 114 47.39 28.68 14.16
C THR A 114 46.75 27.43 14.77
N LYS A 115 46.37 27.49 16.06
CA LYS A 115 45.72 26.37 16.77
C LYS A 115 44.44 25.97 16.04
N THR A 116 44.27 24.69 15.79
CA THR A 116 43.05 24.11 15.22
C THR A 116 41.84 24.42 16.12
N SER A 117 40.84 25.11 15.57
CA SER A 117 39.56 25.31 16.25
C SER A 117 38.63 24.12 15.98
N LYS A 118 38.01 23.62 17.04
CA LYS A 118 37.02 22.52 16.98
C LYS A 118 35.69 23.08 17.52
N THR A 119 34.66 22.99 16.70
CA THR A 119 33.29 23.39 17.09
C THR A 119 32.38 22.21 16.98
N TYR A 120 31.59 21.93 18.01
CA TYR A 120 30.58 20.88 18.03
C TYR A 120 29.21 21.52 18.22
N ASN A 121 28.30 21.23 17.34
CA ASN A 121 26.89 21.63 17.43
C ASN A 121 26.01 20.40 17.49
N LEU A 122 25.01 20.45 18.36
CA LEU A 122 23.95 19.46 18.42
C LEU A 122 22.63 20.19 18.23
N ALA A 123 21.94 19.94 17.13
CA ALA A 123 20.64 20.51 16.85
C ALA A 123 19.57 19.38 16.92
N ALA A 124 18.44 19.68 17.54
CA ALA A 124 17.23 18.85 17.49
C ALA A 124 16.16 19.64 16.75
N SER A 125 15.48 19.01 15.79
CA SER A 125 14.33 19.59 15.09
C SER A 125 13.16 18.63 15.13
N ALA A 126 11.94 19.20 15.11
CA ALA A 126 10.71 18.45 14.99
C ALA A 126 9.87 19.09 13.86
N ASP A 127 9.52 18.28 12.86
CA ASP A 127 8.74 18.72 11.71
C ASP A 127 7.42 17.96 11.68
N TRP A 128 6.31 18.68 11.52
CA TRP A 128 4.98 18.09 11.47
C TRP A 128 4.17 18.67 10.31
N GLU A 129 3.72 17.77 9.42
CA GLU A 129 2.87 18.14 8.29
C GLU A 129 1.39 17.93 8.67
N LEU A 130 0.66 19.04 8.81
CA LEU A 130 -0.79 19.00 9.03
C LEU A 130 -1.51 18.67 7.72
N ASP A 131 -2.39 17.67 7.75
CA ASP A 131 -3.11 17.17 6.56
C ASP A 131 -4.34 18.02 6.21
N ILE A 132 -4.18 19.31 6.03
CA ILE A 132 -5.27 20.26 5.77
C ILE A 132 -5.95 19.96 4.43
N PHE A 133 -5.20 19.56 3.42
CA PHE A 133 -5.69 19.31 2.05
C PHE A 133 -5.79 17.82 1.70
N GLY A 134 -5.64 16.91 2.66
CA GLY A 134 -5.79 15.48 2.44
C GLY A 134 -4.61 14.83 1.71
N LYS A 135 -3.43 15.43 1.66
CA LYS A 135 -2.23 14.88 1.03
C LYS A 135 -1.81 13.57 1.71
N VAL A 136 -1.66 13.58 3.03
CA VAL A 136 -1.27 12.42 3.84
C VAL A 136 -2.36 11.34 3.79
N THR A 137 -3.64 11.74 3.91
CA THR A 137 -4.79 10.84 3.79
C THR A 137 -4.82 10.13 2.44
N THR A 138 -4.58 10.86 1.35
CA THR A 138 -4.57 10.30 -0.01
C THR A 138 -3.37 9.37 -0.22
N ALA A 139 -2.19 9.74 0.30
CA ALA A 139 -1.00 8.90 0.26
C ALA A 139 -1.23 7.55 0.99
N LYS A 140 -1.84 7.58 2.18
CA LYS A 140 -2.22 6.37 2.93
C LYS A 140 -3.24 5.51 2.17
N ARG A 141 -4.27 6.11 1.54
CA ARG A 141 -5.25 5.38 0.73
C ARG A 141 -4.58 4.68 -0.46
N ARG A 142 -3.67 5.39 -1.14
CA ARG A 142 -2.88 4.83 -2.23
C ARG A 142 -2.01 3.67 -1.77
N ALA A 143 -1.29 3.82 -0.64
CA ALA A 143 -0.46 2.76 -0.08
C ALA A 143 -1.29 1.54 0.34
N LYS A 144 -2.51 1.75 0.88
CA LYS A 144 -3.43 0.65 1.19
C LYS A 144 -3.86 -0.09 -0.07
N ALA A 145 -4.24 0.62 -1.13
CA ALA A 145 -4.63 0.00 -2.40
C ALA A 145 -3.46 -0.80 -3.02
N ALA A 146 -2.24 -0.28 -2.95
CA ALA A 146 -1.04 -0.99 -3.43
C ALA A 146 -0.75 -2.26 -2.61
N TYR A 147 -0.96 -2.23 -1.30
CA TYR A 147 -0.85 -3.41 -0.44
C TYR A 147 -1.88 -4.49 -0.80
N GLU A 148 -3.16 -4.13 -0.97
CA GLU A 148 -4.18 -5.09 -1.40
C GLU A 148 -3.86 -5.65 -2.81
N GLN A 149 -3.43 -4.80 -3.74
CA GLN A 149 -2.98 -5.24 -5.07
C GLN A 149 -1.84 -6.25 -4.99
N SER A 150 -0.85 -6.06 -4.11
CA SER A 150 0.27 -6.98 -3.97
C SER A 150 -0.16 -8.35 -3.45
N LYS A 151 -1.16 -8.42 -2.57
CA LYS A 151 -1.74 -9.67 -2.07
C LYS A 151 -2.46 -10.45 -3.17
N GLU A 152 -3.28 -9.75 -3.97
CA GLU A 152 -3.97 -10.37 -5.11
C GLU A 152 -2.96 -10.87 -6.16
N TYR A 153 -1.85 -10.15 -6.35
CA TYR A 153 -0.78 -10.58 -7.24
C TYR A 153 -0.07 -11.84 -6.72
N GLU A 154 0.24 -11.92 -5.41
CA GLU A 154 0.78 -13.14 -4.79
C GLU A 154 -0.15 -14.33 -5.03
N GLN A 155 -1.46 -14.15 -4.82
CA GLN A 155 -2.46 -15.20 -5.05
C GLN A 155 -2.49 -15.64 -6.52
N ALA A 156 -2.40 -14.70 -7.46
CA ALA A 156 -2.35 -15.01 -8.89
C ALA A 156 -1.09 -15.82 -9.26
N VAL A 157 0.08 -15.42 -8.75
CA VAL A 157 1.35 -16.17 -8.95
C VAL A 157 1.26 -17.57 -8.38
N LYS A 158 0.69 -17.73 -7.17
CA LYS A 158 0.47 -19.04 -6.55
C LYS A 158 -0.46 -19.91 -7.38
N THR A 159 -1.54 -19.36 -7.87
CA THR A 159 -2.50 -20.10 -8.72
C THR A 159 -1.84 -20.56 -10.02
N GLN A 160 -1.08 -19.67 -10.67
CA GLN A 160 -0.32 -19.98 -11.87
C GLN A 160 0.71 -21.09 -11.63
N LEU A 161 1.41 -21.06 -10.49
CA LEU A 161 2.37 -22.08 -10.10
C LEU A 161 1.68 -23.45 -9.94
N VAL A 162 0.57 -23.49 -9.20
CA VAL A 162 -0.21 -24.73 -9.01
C VAL A 162 -0.66 -25.30 -10.36
N ALA A 163 -1.21 -24.46 -11.25
CA ALA A 163 -1.63 -24.87 -12.57
C ALA A 163 -0.46 -25.40 -13.42
N SER A 164 0.73 -24.77 -13.33
CA SER A 164 1.92 -25.19 -14.09
C SER A 164 2.49 -26.53 -13.61
N VAL A 165 2.40 -26.84 -12.31
CA VAL A 165 2.85 -28.12 -11.76
C VAL A 165 1.87 -29.24 -12.06
N ALA A 166 0.57 -28.91 -12.14
CA ALA A 166 -0.50 -29.88 -12.37
C ALA A 166 -0.70 -30.23 -13.85
N ASN A 167 -0.13 -29.49 -14.80
CA ASN A 167 -0.26 -29.68 -16.25
C ASN A 167 0.91 -30.50 -16.82
#